data_6e8d2bb269c6a5ef34d862b3e28c923d
#
_entry.id   6e8d2bb269c6a5ef34d862b3e28c923d
#
_cell.length_a   1.000
_cell.length_b   1.000
_cell.length_c   1.000
_cell.angle_alpha   90.00
_cell.angle_beta   90.00
_cell.angle_gamma   90.00
#
_symmetry.space_group_name_H-M   'P 1'
#
loop_
_entity.id
_entity.type
_entity.pdbx_description
1 polymer ?
#
loop_
_entity_poly.entity_id
_entity_poly.type
_entity_poly.pdbx_seq_one_letter_code
_entity_poly.pdbx_strand_id
1 'polypeptide(L)'
;LAGVNSINWARVLAQIVYYFSSAVSLGAPSRKVGFTVPTGNFGDIFAGYIAKEMGLPIDRLVVATNQNDILNRCLTGNGYHTTEVAASISPSMDIQISSNFERALFYAYALDANEIAKLMDQLKQNGGFDITNAALSALSYHYSSGMATEVETSNTIERILSRSAQLLCPHTAIGVKVADDFRDHAVPMITLATAHPAKFPAAVKNCLLYTSDAADELCS
;
A
#
# COMPACT_ATOMS: atom_id res chain seq x y z
N LEU A 1 26.46 14.51 1.30
CA LEU A 1 25.79 13.53 0.44
C LEU A 1 24.45 13.18 1.06
N ALA A 2 23.35 13.50 0.39
CA ALA A 2 22.00 13.12 0.82
C ALA A 2 21.56 11.88 0.04
N GLY A 3 21.16 10.81 0.74
CA GLY A 3 20.54 9.63 0.12
C GLY A 3 19.09 9.94 -0.27
N VAL A 4 18.76 9.83 -1.55
CA VAL A 4 17.40 10.01 -2.06
C VAL A 4 16.75 8.63 -2.25
N ASN A 5 16.57 7.89 -1.16
CA ASN A 5 15.92 6.59 -1.15
C ASN A 5 14.66 6.58 -0.29
N SER A 6 13.95 5.45 -0.26
CA SER A 6 12.69 5.29 0.50
C SER A 6 12.86 5.43 2.01
N ILE A 7 14.08 5.26 2.54
CA ILE A 7 14.36 5.36 3.99
C ILE A 7 14.54 6.83 4.44
N ASN A 8 14.76 7.74 3.50
CA ASN A 8 15.02 9.15 3.82
C ASN A 8 13.79 9.78 4.50
N TRP A 9 13.97 10.25 5.74
CA TRP A 9 12.91 10.88 6.51
C TRP A 9 12.29 12.10 5.83
N ALA A 10 13.11 12.88 5.09
CA ALA A 10 12.60 14.03 4.34
C ALA A 10 11.54 13.63 3.28
N ARG A 11 11.65 12.42 2.70
CA ARG A 11 10.61 11.89 1.80
C ARG A 11 9.31 11.62 2.54
N VAL A 12 9.38 10.99 3.71
CA VAL A 12 8.21 10.73 4.56
C VAL A 12 7.53 12.05 4.94
N LEU A 13 8.31 13.06 5.36
CA LEU A 13 7.79 14.39 5.69
C LEU A 13 7.07 15.04 4.49
N ALA A 14 7.66 14.98 3.30
CA ALA A 14 7.03 15.52 2.10
C ALA A 14 5.72 14.79 1.74
N GLN A 15 5.63 13.50 2.00
CA GLN A 15 4.43 12.70 1.73
C GLN A 15 3.28 13.02 2.69
N ILE A 16 3.52 13.52 3.90
CA ILE A 16 2.46 13.95 4.82
C ILE A 16 1.55 15.00 4.16
N VAL A 17 2.09 15.85 3.31
CA VAL A 17 1.33 16.90 2.61
C VAL A 17 0.19 16.32 1.77
N TYR A 18 0.38 15.17 1.15
CA TYR A 18 -0.67 14.53 0.31
C TYR A 18 -1.89 14.14 1.12
N TYR A 19 -1.69 13.67 2.34
CA TYR A 19 -2.77 13.29 3.23
C TYR A 19 -3.59 14.51 3.67
N PHE A 20 -2.91 15.58 4.11
CA PHE A 20 -3.61 16.80 4.49
C PHE A 20 -4.34 17.44 3.32
N SER A 21 -3.69 17.61 2.17
CA SER A 21 -4.29 18.28 1.02
C SER A 21 -5.50 17.52 0.48
N SER A 22 -5.41 16.20 0.35
CA SER A 22 -6.53 15.38 -0.13
C SER A 22 -7.67 15.28 0.89
N ALA A 23 -7.38 15.13 2.17
CA ALA A 23 -8.39 15.09 3.22
C ALA A 23 -9.16 16.41 3.33
N VAL A 24 -8.45 17.54 3.32
CA VAL A 24 -9.06 18.88 3.35
C VAL A 24 -9.97 19.11 2.14
N SER A 25 -9.56 18.66 0.95
CA SER A 25 -10.38 18.73 -0.27
C SER A 25 -11.70 17.97 -0.15
N LEU A 26 -11.78 16.98 0.76
CA LEU A 26 -12.99 16.19 1.02
C LEU A 26 -13.72 16.58 2.31
N GLY A 27 -13.35 17.69 2.94
CA GLY A 27 -14.06 18.28 4.08
C GLY A 27 -13.47 18.01 5.46
N ALA A 28 -12.24 17.50 5.57
CA ALA A 28 -11.55 17.48 6.86
C ALA A 28 -11.31 18.94 7.38
N PRO A 29 -11.32 19.18 8.67
CA PRO A 29 -11.43 18.24 9.79
C PRO A 29 -12.88 17.84 10.16
N SER A 30 -13.90 18.46 9.56
CA SER A 30 -15.32 18.21 9.89
C SER A 30 -15.81 16.82 9.48
N ARG A 31 -15.00 16.10 8.70
CA ARG A 31 -15.30 14.79 8.15
C ARG A 31 -14.08 13.88 8.24
N LYS A 32 -14.30 12.62 8.61
CA LYS A 32 -13.27 11.58 8.52
C LYS A 32 -13.07 11.13 7.08
N VAL A 33 -11.86 10.68 6.76
CA VAL A 33 -11.48 10.10 5.47
C VAL A 33 -10.67 8.82 5.67
N GLY A 34 -10.83 7.85 4.78
CA GLY A 34 -9.98 6.67 4.71
C GLY A 34 -8.93 6.82 3.61
N PHE A 35 -7.81 6.12 3.76
CA PHE A 35 -6.77 6.06 2.74
C PHE A 35 -6.39 4.63 2.42
N THR A 36 -6.33 4.30 1.13
CA THR A 36 -5.71 3.07 0.63
C THR A 36 -4.42 3.43 -0.09
N VAL A 37 -3.35 2.79 0.31
CA VAL A 37 -2.00 3.15 -0.12
C VAL A 37 -1.32 1.94 -0.74
N PRO A 38 -1.00 1.98 -2.05
CA PRO A 38 -0.14 0.98 -2.68
C PRO A 38 1.21 0.95 -1.97
N THR A 39 1.54 -0.16 -1.34
CA THR A 39 2.62 -0.21 -0.36
C THR A 39 3.68 -1.25 -0.72
N GLY A 40 4.90 -0.77 -1.00
CA GLY A 40 6.11 -1.57 -0.98
C GLY A 40 6.91 -1.27 0.28
N ASN A 41 7.71 -0.21 0.26
CA ASN A 41 8.64 0.17 1.35
C ASN A 41 7.99 0.85 2.57
N PHE A 42 6.69 0.85 2.69
CA PHE A 42 5.92 1.40 3.83
C PHE A 42 6.08 2.92 4.08
N GLY A 43 6.87 3.63 3.30
CA GLY A 43 7.18 5.05 3.55
C GLY A 43 5.96 5.96 3.44
N ASP A 44 5.16 5.76 2.40
CA ASP A 44 3.98 6.57 2.13
C ASP A 44 2.90 6.35 3.18
N ILE A 45 2.51 5.11 3.44
CA ILE A 45 1.49 4.84 4.46
C ILE A 45 1.94 5.21 5.87
N PHE A 46 3.25 5.15 6.16
CA PHE A 46 3.80 5.66 7.41
C PHE A 46 3.65 7.19 7.53
N ALA A 47 3.76 7.92 6.41
CA ALA A 47 3.43 9.35 6.38
C ALA A 47 1.94 9.59 6.72
N GLY A 48 1.05 8.71 6.29
CA GLY A 48 -0.37 8.72 6.69
C GLY A 48 -0.56 8.51 8.19
N TYR A 49 0.19 7.58 8.78
CA TYR A 49 0.20 7.41 10.23
C TYR A 49 0.64 8.68 10.96
N ILE A 50 1.72 9.30 10.52
CA ILE A 50 2.18 10.58 11.10
C ILE A 50 1.12 11.69 10.93
N ALA A 51 0.47 11.78 9.77
CA ALA A 51 -0.62 12.73 9.56
C ALA A 51 -1.78 12.51 10.56
N LYS A 52 -2.12 11.24 10.85
CA LYS A 52 -3.12 10.87 11.87
C LYS A 52 -2.69 11.30 13.27
N GLU A 53 -1.43 11.06 13.64
CA GLU A 53 -0.86 11.52 14.92
C GLU A 53 -0.79 13.05 15.04
N MET A 54 -0.66 13.76 13.91
CA MET A 54 -0.76 15.24 13.86
C MET A 54 -2.21 15.75 14.00
N GLY A 55 -3.21 14.87 14.11
CA GLY A 55 -4.61 15.21 14.31
C GLY A 55 -5.47 15.22 13.04
N LEU A 56 -4.96 14.76 11.89
CA LEU A 56 -5.80 14.58 10.71
C LEU A 56 -6.83 13.46 10.98
N PRO A 57 -8.15 13.69 10.78
CA PRO A 57 -9.18 12.72 11.11
C PRO A 57 -9.24 11.57 10.11
N ILE A 58 -8.20 10.74 10.15
CA ILE A 58 -8.10 9.53 9.34
C ILE A 58 -8.87 8.41 10.04
N ASP A 59 -9.88 7.90 9.37
CA ASP A 59 -10.67 6.76 9.85
C ASP A 59 -9.86 5.47 9.73
N ARG A 60 -9.28 5.23 8.56
CA ARG A 60 -8.60 3.99 8.22
C ARG A 60 -7.41 4.25 7.30
N LEU A 61 -6.31 3.56 7.56
CA LEU A 61 -5.16 3.42 6.66
C LEU A 61 -5.10 1.98 6.17
N VAL A 62 -5.20 1.77 4.86
CA VAL A 62 -5.21 0.43 4.26
C VAL A 62 -3.93 0.21 3.48
N VAL A 63 -3.13 -0.75 3.91
CA VAL A 63 -1.95 -1.26 3.19
C VAL A 63 -2.43 -2.10 2.02
N ALA A 64 -2.12 -1.70 0.80
CA ALA A 64 -2.44 -2.47 -0.40
C ALA A 64 -1.15 -3.05 -1.00
N THR A 65 -1.08 -4.38 -1.11
CA THR A 65 0.08 -5.10 -1.66
C THR A 65 -0.30 -5.83 -2.94
N ASN A 66 0.71 -6.17 -3.75
CA ASN A 66 0.57 -7.17 -4.80
C ASN A 66 0.79 -8.58 -4.21
N GLN A 67 1.01 -9.58 -5.06
CA GLN A 67 1.28 -10.96 -4.65
C GLN A 67 2.54 -11.14 -3.79
N ASN A 68 3.44 -10.14 -3.73
CA ASN A 68 4.54 -10.07 -2.76
C ASN A 68 4.02 -9.45 -1.46
N ASP A 69 3.22 -10.20 -0.74
CA ASP A 69 2.30 -9.73 0.28
C ASP A 69 2.80 -9.83 1.73
N ILE A 70 4.11 -9.76 1.96
CA ILE A 70 4.71 -9.91 3.29
C ILE A 70 4.06 -9.00 4.35
N LEU A 71 3.74 -7.75 3.98
CA LEU A 71 3.05 -6.81 4.88
C LEU A 71 1.63 -7.26 5.20
N ASN A 72 0.88 -7.73 4.21
CA ASN A 72 -0.48 -8.23 4.41
C ASN A 72 -0.46 -9.48 5.31
N ARG A 73 0.44 -10.43 5.08
CA ARG A 73 0.61 -11.62 5.94
C ARG A 73 0.95 -11.24 7.38
N CYS A 74 1.84 -10.28 7.57
CA CYS A 74 2.20 -9.82 8.91
C CYS A 74 1.03 -9.12 9.62
N LEU A 75 0.29 -8.26 8.93
CA LEU A 75 -0.81 -7.50 9.53
C LEU A 75 -2.07 -8.35 9.77
N THR A 76 -2.19 -9.51 9.13
CA THR A 76 -3.33 -10.43 9.30
C THR A 76 -3.02 -11.67 10.12
N GLY A 77 -1.75 -12.09 10.17
CA GLY A 77 -1.35 -13.35 10.79
C GLY A 77 -0.08 -13.29 11.65
N ASN A 78 0.44 -12.11 11.97
CA ASN A 78 1.62 -11.80 12.76
C ASN A 78 3.00 -12.20 12.17
N GLY A 79 3.06 -13.06 11.16
CA GLY A 79 4.32 -13.54 10.60
C GLY A 79 4.91 -12.61 9.54
N TYR A 80 6.12 -12.12 9.77
CA TYR A 80 6.91 -11.35 8.80
C TYR A 80 8.05 -12.22 8.30
N HIS A 81 7.75 -13.14 7.36
CA HIS A 81 8.71 -14.09 6.80
C HIS A 81 8.87 -13.86 5.31
N THR A 82 10.13 -13.72 4.87
CA THR A 82 10.46 -13.55 3.46
C THR A 82 10.16 -14.84 2.68
N THR A 83 9.65 -14.66 1.47
CA THR A 83 9.48 -15.73 0.48
C THR A 83 10.24 -15.36 -0.79
N GLU A 84 10.21 -16.22 -1.78
CA GLU A 84 10.73 -15.86 -3.10
C GLU A 84 9.93 -14.69 -3.68
N VAL A 85 10.63 -13.73 -4.28
CA VAL A 85 10.00 -12.57 -4.93
C VAL A 85 9.40 -13.03 -6.26
N ALA A 86 8.11 -12.86 -6.41
CA ALA A 86 7.40 -13.09 -7.67
C ALA A 86 7.40 -11.80 -8.50
N ALA A 87 7.95 -11.86 -9.72
CA ALA A 87 7.88 -10.73 -10.64
C ALA A 87 6.43 -10.39 -11.02
N SER A 88 6.11 -9.10 -11.09
CA SER A 88 4.75 -8.61 -11.34
C SER A 88 4.72 -7.42 -12.30
N ILE A 89 3.51 -7.02 -12.72
CA ILE A 89 3.29 -5.78 -13.49
C ILE A 89 3.43 -4.53 -12.63
N SER A 90 3.62 -4.67 -11.31
CA SER A 90 3.84 -3.59 -10.34
C SER A 90 5.22 -3.70 -9.67
N PRO A 91 6.33 -3.60 -10.43
CA PRO A 91 7.67 -4.00 -9.98
C PRO A 91 8.20 -3.23 -8.77
N SER A 92 7.71 -2.02 -8.48
CA SER A 92 8.10 -1.28 -7.28
C SER A 92 7.57 -1.88 -5.98
N MET A 93 6.65 -2.85 -6.07
CA MET A 93 6.07 -3.60 -4.95
C MET A 93 6.61 -5.04 -4.89
N ASP A 94 7.50 -5.45 -5.81
CA ASP A 94 8.13 -6.76 -5.84
C ASP A 94 9.26 -6.84 -4.83
N ILE A 95 8.90 -6.79 -3.56
CA ILE A 95 9.83 -6.80 -2.42
C ILE A 95 9.33 -7.74 -1.34
N GLN A 96 10.28 -8.28 -0.56
CA GLN A 96 10.01 -9.08 0.63
C GLN A 96 10.59 -8.45 1.90
N ILE A 97 11.25 -7.27 1.79
CA ILE A 97 11.70 -6.48 2.94
C ILE A 97 11.23 -5.05 2.75
N SER A 98 10.36 -4.61 3.65
CA SER A 98 9.75 -3.28 3.63
C SER A 98 10.50 -2.33 4.56
N SER A 99 11.34 -1.47 4.01
CA SER A 99 12.36 -0.72 4.75
C SER A 99 11.85 0.26 5.81
N ASN A 100 10.63 0.78 5.69
CA ASN A 100 10.06 1.69 6.70
C ASN A 100 9.08 0.99 7.65
N PHE A 101 8.82 -0.31 7.47
CA PHE A 101 7.94 -1.07 8.37
C PHE A 101 8.53 -1.16 9.78
N GLU A 102 9.86 -1.22 9.89
CA GLU A 102 10.59 -1.12 11.16
C GLU A 102 10.14 0.07 12.01
N ARG A 103 9.81 1.21 11.39
CA ARG A 103 9.32 2.40 12.10
C ARG A 103 7.94 2.17 12.70
N ALA A 104 7.04 1.51 11.98
CA ALA A 104 5.73 1.16 12.51
C ALA A 104 5.85 0.15 13.65
N LEU A 105 6.74 -0.84 13.50
CA LEU A 105 7.05 -1.79 14.58
C LEU A 105 7.59 -1.08 15.83
N PHE A 106 8.47 -0.09 15.67
CA PHE A 106 9.01 0.67 16.80
C PHE A 106 7.91 1.33 17.65
N TYR A 107 6.89 1.91 16.99
CA TYR A 107 5.73 2.44 17.72
C TYR A 107 4.85 1.32 18.31
N ALA A 108 4.65 0.22 17.59
CA ALA A 108 3.85 -0.91 18.08
C ALA A 108 4.47 -1.62 19.30
N TYR A 109 5.79 -1.55 19.43
CA TYR A 109 6.54 -2.03 20.59
C TYR A 109 6.82 -0.93 21.62
N ALA A 110 5.99 0.11 21.67
CA ALA A 110 6.09 1.20 22.64
C ALA A 110 7.48 1.87 22.70
N LEU A 111 8.13 2.04 21.54
CA LEU A 111 9.44 2.65 21.36
C LEU A 111 10.61 1.82 21.96
N ASP A 112 10.44 0.51 22.13
CA ASP A 112 11.51 -0.36 22.62
C ASP A 112 12.51 -0.70 21.49
N ALA A 113 13.63 0.03 21.48
CA ALA A 113 14.68 -0.16 20.49
C ALA A 113 15.37 -1.54 20.60
N ASN A 114 15.40 -2.15 21.80
CA ASN A 114 16.04 -3.45 21.97
C ASN A 114 15.20 -4.57 21.33
N GLU A 115 13.87 -4.51 21.47
CA GLU A 115 12.99 -5.47 20.82
C GLU A 115 13.06 -5.32 19.30
N ILE A 116 13.09 -4.09 18.77
CA ILE A 116 13.24 -3.89 17.32
C ILE A 116 14.59 -4.42 16.82
N ALA A 117 15.70 -4.18 17.54
CA ALA A 117 16.99 -4.72 17.16
C ALA A 117 16.96 -6.26 17.09
N LYS A 118 16.31 -6.94 18.05
CA LYS A 118 16.15 -8.41 18.05
C LYS A 118 15.35 -8.88 16.82
N LEU A 119 14.25 -8.21 16.46
CA LEU A 119 13.44 -8.55 15.29
C LEU A 119 14.26 -8.38 14.00
N MET A 120 15.03 -7.30 13.87
CA MET A 120 15.88 -7.07 12.71
C MET A 120 17.02 -8.09 12.62
N ASP A 121 17.59 -8.52 13.75
CA ASP A 121 18.57 -9.60 13.79
C ASP A 121 17.96 -10.94 13.38
N GLN A 122 16.73 -11.26 13.84
CA GLN A 122 16.00 -12.45 13.39
C GLN A 122 15.72 -12.42 11.89
N LEU A 123 15.28 -11.28 11.36
CA LEU A 123 15.07 -11.11 9.91
C LEU A 123 16.36 -11.41 9.13
N LYS A 124 17.49 -10.89 9.60
CA LYS A 124 18.79 -11.08 8.94
C LYS A 124 19.30 -12.54 9.03
N GLN A 125 19.08 -13.21 10.14
CA GLN A 125 19.61 -14.55 10.40
C GLN A 125 18.70 -15.66 9.86
N ASN A 126 17.37 -15.47 9.98
CA ASN A 126 16.37 -16.51 9.74
C ASN A 126 15.42 -16.18 8.56
N GLY A 127 15.59 -15.01 7.94
CA GLY A 127 14.70 -14.55 6.86
C GLY A 127 13.31 -14.11 7.34
N GLY A 128 13.10 -13.95 8.66
CA GLY A 128 11.80 -13.51 9.19
C GLY A 128 11.70 -13.54 10.68
N PHE A 129 10.56 -13.06 11.18
CA PHE A 129 10.19 -13.05 12.60
C PHE A 129 8.66 -13.05 12.74
N ASP A 130 8.19 -13.40 13.94
CA ASP A 130 6.80 -13.21 14.34
C ASP A 130 6.69 -12.05 15.32
N ILE A 131 5.70 -11.18 15.11
CA ILE A 131 5.38 -10.12 16.06
C ILE A 131 4.47 -10.63 17.17
N THR A 132 4.54 -10.01 18.34
CA THR A 132 3.66 -10.36 19.45
C THR A 132 2.20 -9.99 19.16
N ASN A 133 1.25 -10.69 19.80
CA ASN A 133 -0.17 -10.34 19.66
C ASN A 133 -0.46 -8.90 20.12
N ALA A 134 0.28 -8.38 21.09
CA ALA A 134 0.16 -7.00 21.54
C ALA A 134 0.59 -6.01 20.44
N ALA A 135 1.72 -6.28 19.77
CA ALA A 135 2.20 -5.47 18.66
C ALA A 135 1.25 -5.57 17.44
N LEU A 136 0.73 -6.77 17.13
CA LEU A 136 -0.27 -6.94 16.09
C LEU A 136 -1.53 -6.12 16.38
N SER A 137 -2.03 -6.15 17.62
CA SER A 137 -3.19 -5.35 18.03
C SER A 137 -2.94 -3.85 17.90
N ALA A 138 -1.73 -3.39 18.28
CA ALA A 138 -1.33 -1.99 18.14
C ALA A 138 -1.26 -1.56 16.67
N LEU A 139 -0.70 -2.40 15.79
CA LEU A 139 -0.69 -2.15 14.34
C LEU A 139 -2.10 -2.15 13.76
N SER A 140 -2.94 -3.12 14.12
CA SER A 140 -4.31 -3.27 13.61
C SER A 140 -5.25 -2.12 14.03
N TYR A 141 -4.90 -1.39 15.08
CA TYR A 141 -5.60 -0.17 15.47
C TYR A 141 -5.42 0.95 14.43
N HIS A 142 -4.28 0.98 13.75
CA HIS A 142 -3.95 2.01 12.78
C HIS A 142 -4.12 1.53 11.34
N TYR A 143 -3.80 0.27 11.06
CA TYR A 143 -3.69 -0.28 9.73
C TYR A 143 -4.65 -1.45 9.51
N SER A 144 -5.26 -1.46 8.34
CA SER A 144 -5.83 -2.64 7.70
C SER A 144 -4.96 -3.02 6.51
N SER A 145 -5.12 -4.21 5.96
CA SER A 145 -4.35 -4.61 4.78
C SER A 145 -5.13 -5.51 3.85
N GLY A 146 -4.76 -5.47 2.58
CA GLY A 146 -5.29 -6.35 1.55
C GLY A 146 -4.28 -6.55 0.42
N MET A 147 -4.57 -7.52 -0.44
CA MET A 147 -3.72 -7.91 -1.56
C MET A 147 -4.54 -7.95 -2.85
N ALA A 148 -3.91 -7.62 -3.97
CA ALA A 148 -4.48 -7.83 -5.29
C ALA A 148 -3.58 -8.74 -6.13
N THR A 149 -4.19 -9.69 -6.81
CA THR A 149 -3.53 -10.54 -7.80
C THR A 149 -3.29 -9.79 -9.11
N GLU A 150 -2.45 -10.34 -10.00
CA GLU A 150 -2.21 -9.79 -11.34
C GLU A 150 -3.51 -9.64 -12.14
N VAL A 151 -4.39 -10.65 -12.07
CA VAL A 151 -5.68 -10.65 -12.77
C VAL A 151 -6.61 -9.56 -12.24
N GLU A 152 -6.73 -9.43 -10.92
CA GLU A 152 -7.55 -8.38 -10.29
C GLU A 152 -7.00 -6.98 -10.60
N THR A 153 -5.67 -6.85 -10.67
CA THR A 153 -5.01 -5.58 -11.02
C THR A 153 -5.34 -5.19 -12.46
N SER A 154 -5.20 -6.12 -13.40
CA SER A 154 -5.52 -5.89 -14.81
C SER A 154 -7.00 -5.56 -15.02
N ASN A 155 -7.90 -6.33 -14.43
CA ASN A 155 -9.34 -6.07 -14.48
C ASN A 155 -9.72 -4.71 -13.88
N THR A 156 -8.96 -4.26 -12.86
CA THR A 156 -9.20 -2.95 -12.25
C THR A 156 -8.76 -1.81 -13.15
N ILE A 157 -7.63 -1.93 -13.87
CA ILE A 157 -7.19 -0.95 -14.88
C ILE A 157 -8.27 -0.78 -15.94
N GLU A 158 -8.75 -1.87 -16.51
CA GLU A 158 -9.78 -1.88 -17.53
C GLU A 158 -11.11 -1.27 -17.02
N ARG A 159 -11.56 -1.73 -15.86
CA ARG A 159 -12.80 -1.25 -15.25
C ARG A 159 -12.79 0.25 -14.99
N ILE A 160 -11.68 0.79 -14.50
CA ILE A 160 -11.57 2.23 -14.23
C ILE A 160 -11.47 3.01 -15.54
N LEU A 161 -10.70 2.53 -16.50
CA LEU A 161 -10.62 3.16 -17.81
C LEU A 161 -11.99 3.25 -18.49
N SER A 162 -12.75 2.15 -18.51
CA SER A 162 -14.09 2.11 -19.15
C SER A 162 -15.13 3.00 -18.45
N ARG A 163 -15.04 3.14 -17.10
CA ARG A 163 -16.02 3.92 -16.33
C ARG A 163 -15.73 5.40 -16.23
N SER A 164 -14.46 5.80 -16.23
CA SER A 164 -14.06 7.18 -15.95
C SER A 164 -13.09 7.77 -16.96
N ALA A 165 -12.72 7.02 -18.02
CA ALA A 165 -11.67 7.38 -18.97
C ALA A 165 -10.30 7.67 -18.30
N GLN A 166 -10.10 7.23 -17.06
CA GLN A 166 -8.87 7.42 -16.31
C GLN A 166 -8.01 6.16 -16.41
N LEU A 167 -6.84 6.27 -17.00
CA LEU A 167 -5.88 5.18 -17.07
C LEU A 167 -5.03 5.16 -15.80
N LEU A 168 -5.04 4.03 -15.09
CA LEU A 168 -4.23 3.82 -13.90
C LEU A 168 -2.90 3.13 -14.22
N CYS A 169 -1.85 3.41 -13.43
CA CYS A 169 -0.69 2.53 -13.40
C CYS A 169 -1.02 1.28 -12.56
N PRO A 170 -0.30 0.15 -12.76
CA PRO A 170 -0.58 -1.09 -12.05
C PRO A 170 -0.54 -0.95 -10.51
N HIS A 171 0.39 -0.16 -9.97
CA HIS A 171 0.48 0.08 -8.53
C HIS A 171 -0.78 0.78 -7.98
N THR A 172 -1.26 1.83 -8.65
CA THR A 172 -2.49 2.52 -8.25
C THR A 172 -3.71 1.61 -8.37
N ALA A 173 -3.75 0.76 -9.40
CA ALA A 173 -4.85 -0.19 -9.60
C ALA A 173 -4.97 -1.20 -8.45
N ILE A 174 -3.85 -1.66 -7.89
CA ILE A 174 -3.82 -2.48 -6.67
C ILE A 174 -4.49 -1.74 -5.51
N GLY A 175 -4.13 -0.47 -5.30
CA GLY A 175 -4.77 0.35 -4.28
C GLY A 175 -6.27 0.50 -4.47
N VAL A 176 -6.73 0.73 -5.71
CA VAL A 176 -8.15 0.84 -6.03
C VAL A 176 -8.89 -0.47 -5.79
N LYS A 177 -8.31 -1.62 -6.20
CA LYS A 177 -8.91 -2.94 -5.95
C LYS A 177 -9.08 -3.20 -4.45
N VAL A 178 -8.02 -2.98 -3.69
CA VAL A 178 -8.06 -3.20 -2.23
C VAL A 178 -9.01 -2.21 -1.56
N ALA A 179 -9.11 -0.96 -2.04
CA ALA A 179 -10.07 0.02 -1.54
C ALA A 179 -11.52 -0.47 -1.66
N ASP A 180 -11.86 -1.20 -2.72
CA ASP A 180 -13.21 -1.73 -2.92
C ASP A 180 -13.60 -2.73 -1.80
N ASP A 181 -12.64 -3.48 -1.24
CA ASP A 181 -12.88 -4.44 -0.15
C ASP A 181 -13.12 -3.72 1.21
N PHE A 182 -12.67 -2.47 1.35
CA PHE A 182 -12.79 -1.66 2.57
C PHE A 182 -13.74 -0.48 2.44
N ARG A 183 -14.56 -0.46 1.38
CA ARG A 183 -15.46 0.64 1.10
C ARG A 183 -16.52 0.79 2.17
N ASP A 184 -16.62 2.00 2.74
CA ASP A 184 -17.72 2.45 3.58
C ASP A 184 -18.42 3.62 2.88
N HIS A 185 -19.75 3.54 2.74
CA HIS A 185 -20.51 4.62 2.10
C HIS A 185 -20.56 5.91 2.93
N ALA A 186 -20.32 5.83 4.23
CA ALA A 186 -20.31 6.98 5.14
C ALA A 186 -18.97 7.73 5.14
N VAL A 187 -17.86 7.03 4.82
CA VAL A 187 -16.50 7.58 4.87
C VAL A 187 -15.85 7.51 3.50
N PRO A 188 -15.48 8.65 2.89
CA PRO A 188 -14.78 8.63 1.62
C PRO A 188 -13.43 7.93 1.74
N MET A 189 -13.14 7.06 0.78
CA MET A 189 -11.87 6.35 0.66
C MET A 189 -11.04 7.00 -0.46
N ILE A 190 -9.84 7.44 -0.11
CA ILE A 190 -8.87 8.02 -1.03
C ILE A 190 -7.82 6.96 -1.36
N THR A 191 -7.66 6.62 -2.62
CA THR A 191 -6.51 5.80 -3.06
C THR A 191 -5.40 6.73 -3.50
N LEU A 192 -4.22 6.62 -2.89
CA LEU A 192 -3.06 7.41 -3.30
C LEU A 192 -2.52 6.90 -4.63
N ALA A 193 -2.40 7.79 -5.60
CA ALA A 193 -1.77 7.48 -6.88
C ALA A 193 -0.24 7.50 -6.73
N THR A 194 0.44 6.48 -7.25
CA THR A 194 1.87 6.28 -7.04
C THR A 194 2.72 6.70 -8.23
N ALA A 195 2.26 6.42 -9.46
CA ALA A 195 3.02 6.71 -10.67
C ALA A 195 2.10 7.04 -11.85
N HIS A 196 2.68 7.68 -12.86
CA HIS A 196 1.98 7.87 -14.12
C HIS A 196 2.00 6.57 -14.95
N PRO A 197 0.89 6.14 -15.59
CA PRO A 197 0.80 4.90 -16.35
C PRO A 197 1.82 4.82 -17.50
N ALA A 198 2.24 5.93 -18.08
CA ALA A 198 3.27 5.98 -19.12
C ALA A 198 4.65 5.45 -18.69
N LYS A 199 4.89 5.27 -17.38
CA LYS A 199 6.11 4.59 -16.88
C LYS A 199 6.06 3.08 -17.05
N PHE A 200 4.88 2.51 -17.31
CA PHE A 200 4.64 1.07 -17.40
C PHE A 200 3.92 0.70 -18.70
N PRO A 201 4.42 1.12 -19.88
CA PRO A 201 3.68 0.99 -21.14
C PRO A 201 3.39 -0.47 -21.51
N ALA A 202 4.33 -1.38 -21.26
CA ALA A 202 4.14 -2.80 -21.56
C ALA A 202 3.02 -3.41 -20.68
N ALA A 203 3.05 -3.16 -19.37
CA ALA A 203 2.04 -3.66 -18.46
C ALA A 203 0.65 -3.12 -18.80
N VAL A 204 0.54 -1.80 -19.02
CA VAL A 204 -0.73 -1.15 -19.38
C VAL A 204 -1.25 -1.66 -20.73
N LYS A 205 -0.40 -1.79 -21.74
CA LYS A 205 -0.78 -2.30 -23.05
C LYS A 205 -1.29 -3.75 -22.97
N ASN A 206 -0.62 -4.61 -22.23
CA ASN A 206 -1.06 -5.99 -22.05
C ASN A 206 -2.42 -6.10 -21.37
N CYS A 207 -2.68 -5.27 -20.37
CA CYS A 207 -4.00 -5.21 -19.71
C CYS A 207 -5.13 -4.79 -20.68
N LEU A 208 -4.84 -3.91 -21.66
CA LEU A 208 -5.84 -3.39 -22.59
C LEU A 208 -6.02 -4.26 -23.84
N LEU A 209 -4.99 -5.01 -24.26
CA LEU A 209 -5.07 -5.87 -25.43
C LEU A 209 -5.81 -7.19 -25.15
N TYR A 210 -5.83 -7.65 -23.92
CA TYR A 210 -6.57 -8.86 -23.53
C TYR A 210 -8.09 -8.72 -23.72
N THR A 211 -8.58 -7.48 -23.84
CA THR A 211 -9.99 -7.16 -24.00
C THR A 211 -10.41 -6.95 -25.45
N SER A 212 -9.49 -6.56 -26.34
CA SER A 212 -9.79 -6.41 -27.76
C SER A 212 -10.01 -7.76 -28.45
N ASP A 213 -9.25 -8.79 -28.09
CA ASP A 213 -9.40 -10.14 -28.67
C ASP A 213 -10.73 -10.80 -28.26
N ALA A 214 -11.21 -10.55 -27.02
CA ALA A 214 -12.49 -11.09 -26.55
C ALA A 214 -13.70 -10.39 -27.19
N ALA A 215 -13.55 -9.17 -27.69
CA ALA A 215 -14.62 -8.45 -28.41
C ALA A 215 -14.73 -8.88 -29.87
N ASP A 216 -13.62 -9.28 -30.49
CA ASP A 216 -13.60 -9.74 -31.88
C ASP A 216 -14.15 -11.18 -32.05
N GLU A 217 -14.05 -12.03 -31.00
CA GLU A 217 -14.66 -13.38 -31.03
C GLU A 217 -16.20 -13.36 -30.90
N LEU A 218 -16.79 -12.27 -30.44
CA LEU A 218 -18.26 -12.12 -30.35
C LEU A 218 -18.90 -11.53 -31.61
N CYS A 219 -18.11 -11.14 -32.60
CA CYS A 219 -18.59 -10.56 -33.89
C CYS A 219 -18.36 -11.47 -35.10
N SER A 220 -17.95 -12.74 -34.89
CA SER A 220 -17.75 -13.72 -35.98
C SER A 220 -18.85 -14.79 -36.05
#